data_9fed918c438adc7c5c3b3d97e027af12
#
_entry.id   9fed918c438adc7c5c3b3d97e027af12
#
_cell.length_a   1.000
_cell.length_b   1.000
_cell.length_c   1.000
_cell.angle_alpha   90.00
_cell.angle_beta   90.00
_cell.angle_gamma   90.00
#
_symmetry.space_group_name_H-M   'P 1'
#
loop_
_entity.id
_entity.type
_entity.pdbx_description
1 polymer ?
#
loop_
_entity_poly.entity_id
_entity_poly.type
_entity_poly.pdbx_seq_one_letter_code
_entity_poly.pdbx_strand_id
1 'polypeptide(L)'
;MSLVTVIGHVFVGGPQVVKPLLASAELPEQTRGMAYFCWHVTTVVVLALSAGFALAALDPRHSDLAWFLSVVSALVWMVSLGVTVVGGLPLRRNPAVFLFGLIALLGAASQTL
;
A
#
# COMPACT_ATOMS: atom_id res chain seq x y z
N MET A 1 -1.96 9.14 -7.57
CA MET A 1 -0.89 8.32 -6.93
C MET A 1 -1.38 6.93 -6.55
N SER A 2 -2.58 6.78 -6.00
CA SER A 2 -3.09 5.46 -5.61
C SER A 2 -3.18 4.48 -6.79
N LEU A 3 -3.62 4.95 -7.96
CA LEU A 3 -3.71 4.11 -9.16
C LEU A 3 -2.32 3.65 -9.63
N VAL A 4 -1.34 4.55 -9.59
CA VAL A 4 0.06 4.21 -9.88
C VAL A 4 0.57 3.15 -8.90
N THR A 5 0.20 3.25 -7.63
CA THR A 5 0.54 2.26 -6.61
C THR A 5 -0.08 0.89 -6.93
N VAL A 6 -1.34 0.85 -7.36
CA VAL A 6 -2.00 -0.41 -7.77
C VAL A 6 -1.23 -1.06 -8.92
N ILE A 7 -0.93 -0.29 -9.96
CA ILE A 7 -0.21 -0.79 -11.13
C ILE A 7 1.17 -1.31 -10.71
N GLY A 8 1.92 -0.55 -9.92
CA GLY A 8 3.22 -0.97 -9.43
C GLY A 8 3.14 -2.22 -8.56
N HIS A 9 2.14 -2.28 -7.66
CA HIS A 9 1.94 -3.42 -6.78
C HIS A 9 1.70 -4.70 -7.58
N VAL A 10 0.80 -4.67 -8.55
CA VAL A 10 0.39 -5.86 -9.31
C VAL A 10 1.44 -6.26 -10.35
N PHE A 11 1.89 -5.31 -11.17
CA PHE A 11 2.71 -5.62 -12.35
C PHE A 11 4.21 -5.65 -12.08
N VAL A 12 4.69 -4.90 -11.11
CA VAL A 12 6.11 -4.91 -10.71
C VAL A 12 6.33 -5.80 -9.50
N GLY A 13 5.56 -5.59 -8.45
CA GLY A 13 5.68 -6.36 -7.22
C GLY A 13 5.29 -7.82 -7.37
N GLY A 14 4.29 -8.14 -8.22
CA GLY A 14 3.89 -9.51 -8.47
C GLY A 14 5.06 -10.39 -8.90
N PRO A 15 5.74 -10.09 -10.02
CA PRO A 15 6.90 -10.87 -10.45
C PRO A 15 8.07 -10.84 -9.47
N GLN A 16 8.29 -9.72 -8.76
CA GLN A 16 9.44 -9.57 -7.87
C GLN A 16 9.23 -10.20 -6.50
N VAL A 17 8.01 -10.29 -6.02
CA VAL A 17 7.69 -10.73 -4.66
C VAL A 17 6.92 -12.04 -4.66
N VAL A 18 5.82 -12.11 -5.42
CA VAL A 18 4.92 -13.27 -5.39
C VAL A 18 5.55 -14.50 -6.01
N LYS A 19 6.21 -14.35 -7.16
CA LYS A 19 6.87 -15.50 -7.81
C LYS A 19 7.95 -16.14 -6.93
N PRO A 20 8.92 -15.37 -6.37
CA PRO A 20 9.90 -15.96 -5.45
C PRO A 20 9.25 -16.53 -4.19
N LEU A 21 8.22 -15.87 -3.67
CA LEU A 21 7.50 -16.33 -2.48
C LEU A 21 6.88 -17.70 -2.70
N LEU A 22 6.13 -17.88 -3.78
CA LEU A 22 5.45 -19.14 -4.09
C LEU A 22 6.42 -20.25 -4.47
N ALA A 23 7.58 -19.90 -5.03
CA ALA A 23 8.62 -20.84 -5.41
C ALA A 23 9.55 -21.23 -4.25
N SER A 24 9.46 -20.56 -3.09
CA SER A 24 10.33 -20.83 -1.95
C SER A 24 9.97 -22.15 -1.28
N ALA A 25 10.86 -23.14 -1.40
CA ALA A 25 10.71 -24.43 -0.74
C ALA A 25 11.12 -24.40 0.74
N GLU A 26 11.86 -23.36 1.15
CA GLU A 26 12.33 -23.20 2.53
C GLU A 26 11.24 -22.72 3.49
N LEU A 27 10.21 -22.04 2.97
CA LEU A 27 9.11 -21.56 3.78
C LEU A 27 8.06 -22.65 3.98
N PRO A 28 7.52 -22.81 5.21
CA PRO A 28 6.39 -23.69 5.44
C PRO A 28 5.20 -23.31 4.54
N GLU A 29 4.42 -24.28 4.13
CA GLU A 29 3.26 -24.07 3.26
C GLU A 29 2.29 -23.05 3.85
N GLN A 30 2.02 -23.13 5.16
CA GLN A 30 1.13 -22.19 5.85
C GLN A 30 1.69 -20.77 5.78
N THR A 31 2.98 -20.58 5.98
CA THR A 31 3.62 -19.26 5.91
C THR A 31 3.51 -18.66 4.51
N ARG A 32 3.76 -19.47 3.47
CA ARG A 32 3.60 -19.03 2.08
C ARG A 32 2.16 -18.61 1.79
N GLY A 33 1.22 -19.43 2.23
CA GLY A 33 -0.21 -19.15 2.03
C GLY A 33 -0.65 -17.87 2.70
N MET A 34 -0.23 -17.65 3.94
CA MET A 34 -0.56 -16.43 4.70
C MET A 34 0.07 -15.19 4.08
N ALA A 35 1.33 -15.28 3.65
CA ALA A 35 2.00 -14.17 3.00
C ALA A 35 1.33 -13.83 1.66
N TYR A 36 0.93 -14.82 0.89
CA TYR A 36 0.19 -14.63 -0.35
C TYR A 36 -1.19 -14.00 -0.10
N PHE A 37 -1.88 -14.45 0.92
CA PHE A 37 -3.14 -13.83 1.37
C PHE A 37 -2.94 -12.35 1.71
N CYS A 38 -1.92 -12.02 2.50
CA CYS A 38 -1.61 -10.64 2.86
C CYS A 38 -1.30 -9.79 1.63
N TRP A 39 -0.66 -10.36 0.61
CA TRP A 39 -0.42 -9.70 -0.66
C TRP A 39 -1.73 -9.26 -1.32
N HIS A 40 -2.70 -10.16 -1.38
CA HIS A 40 -4.01 -9.86 -1.95
C HIS A 40 -4.80 -8.86 -1.11
N VAL A 41 -4.72 -8.94 0.22
CA VAL A 41 -5.32 -7.94 1.12
C VAL A 41 -4.76 -6.55 0.81
N THR A 42 -3.46 -6.44 0.61
CA THR A 42 -2.83 -5.16 0.21
C THR A 42 -3.38 -4.67 -1.12
N THR A 43 -3.57 -5.55 -2.10
CA THR A 43 -4.19 -5.19 -3.38
C THR A 43 -5.59 -4.60 -3.18
N VAL A 44 -6.41 -5.25 -2.37
CA VAL A 44 -7.77 -4.76 -2.06
C VAL A 44 -7.71 -3.40 -1.37
N VAL A 45 -6.83 -3.23 -0.39
CA VAL A 45 -6.68 -1.96 0.33
C VAL A 45 -6.29 -0.83 -0.63
N VAL A 46 -5.31 -1.05 -1.51
CA VAL A 46 -4.86 -0.02 -2.46
C VAL A 46 -5.95 0.31 -3.48
N LEU A 47 -6.70 -0.69 -3.95
CA LEU A 47 -7.87 -0.47 -4.81
C LEU A 47 -8.95 0.35 -4.11
N ALA A 48 -9.24 0.04 -2.85
CA ALA A 48 -10.22 0.79 -2.05
C ALA A 48 -9.77 2.23 -1.83
N LEU A 49 -8.48 2.47 -1.56
CA LEU A 49 -7.93 3.82 -1.45
C LEU A 49 -8.10 4.58 -2.76
N SER A 50 -7.81 3.94 -3.89
CA SER A 50 -7.94 4.57 -5.21
C SER A 50 -9.39 4.97 -5.49
N ALA A 51 -10.34 4.08 -5.23
CA ALA A 51 -11.76 4.35 -5.42
C ALA A 51 -12.26 5.45 -4.48
N GLY A 52 -11.83 5.42 -3.21
CA GLY A 52 -12.23 6.41 -2.21
C GLY A 52 -11.70 7.80 -2.53
N PHE A 53 -10.45 7.94 -2.93
CA PHE A 53 -9.89 9.22 -3.34
C PHE A 53 -10.54 9.74 -4.62
N ALA A 54 -10.87 8.86 -5.56
CA ALA A 54 -11.61 9.26 -6.76
C ALA A 54 -13.00 9.82 -6.41
N LEU A 55 -13.72 9.17 -5.51
CA LEU A 55 -15.00 9.67 -5.01
C LEU A 55 -14.85 11.03 -4.36
N ALA A 56 -13.86 11.21 -3.49
CA ALA A 56 -13.62 12.47 -2.80
C ALA A 56 -13.24 13.59 -3.77
N ALA A 57 -12.54 13.26 -4.86
CA ALA A 57 -12.17 14.23 -5.89
C ALA A 57 -13.36 14.68 -6.74
N LEU A 58 -14.35 13.80 -6.93
CA LEU A 58 -15.52 14.10 -7.74
C LEU A 58 -16.59 14.92 -7.00
N ASP A 59 -16.63 14.84 -5.68
CA ASP A 59 -17.64 15.53 -4.87
C ASP A 59 -17.01 16.14 -3.62
N PRO A 60 -17.00 17.49 -3.50
CA PRO A 60 -16.45 18.18 -2.30
C PRO A 60 -17.12 17.79 -0.99
N ARG A 61 -18.31 17.22 -1.02
CA ARG A 61 -19.01 16.77 0.20
C ARG A 61 -18.32 15.57 0.85
N HIS A 62 -17.41 14.92 0.15
CA HIS A 62 -16.66 13.77 0.65
C HIS A 62 -15.27 14.15 1.18
N SER A 63 -15.08 15.38 1.66
CA SER A 63 -13.81 15.81 2.24
C SER A 63 -13.40 14.95 3.47
N ASP A 64 -14.40 14.57 4.28
CA ASP A 64 -14.17 13.70 5.43
C ASP A 64 -13.60 12.34 5.02
N LEU A 65 -14.08 11.81 3.89
CA LEU A 65 -13.56 10.59 3.31
C LEU A 65 -12.08 10.74 2.91
N ALA A 66 -11.74 11.86 2.26
CA ALA A 66 -10.35 12.14 1.88
C ALA A 66 -9.43 12.21 3.10
N TRP A 67 -9.86 12.87 4.17
CA TRP A 67 -9.11 12.90 5.42
C TRP A 67 -8.95 11.52 6.04
N PHE A 68 -10.02 10.74 6.08
CA PHE A 68 -9.99 9.37 6.60
C PHE A 68 -9.00 8.51 5.81
N LEU A 69 -9.05 8.56 4.49
CA LEU A 69 -8.16 7.80 3.62
C LEU A 69 -6.70 8.24 3.77
N SER A 70 -6.46 9.53 3.98
CA SER A 70 -5.11 10.05 4.24
C SER A 70 -4.55 9.51 5.56
N VAL A 71 -5.38 9.45 6.60
CA VAL A 71 -4.99 8.85 7.89
C VAL A 71 -4.69 7.37 7.73
N VAL A 72 -5.54 6.63 7.02
CA VAL A 72 -5.30 5.20 6.74
C VAL A 72 -3.98 5.00 6.00
N SER A 73 -3.71 5.83 4.99
CA SER A 73 -2.46 5.77 4.25
C SER A 73 -1.24 6.06 5.13
N ALA A 74 -1.36 7.02 6.04
CA ALA A 74 -0.32 7.34 7.01
C ALA A 74 -0.06 6.17 7.97
N LEU A 75 -1.11 5.50 8.43
CA LEU A 75 -0.98 4.32 9.28
C LEU A 75 -0.30 3.16 8.55
N VAL A 76 -0.67 2.92 7.31
CA VAL A 76 0.00 1.89 6.47
C VAL A 76 1.47 2.26 6.26
N TRP A 77 1.76 3.54 6.03
CA TRP A 77 3.13 4.04 5.92
C TRP A 77 3.93 3.77 7.18
N MET A 78 3.36 4.06 8.35
CA MET A 78 4.02 3.81 9.64
C MET A 78 4.31 2.33 9.85
N VAL A 79 3.35 1.45 9.50
CA VAL A 79 3.54 0.00 9.57
C VAL A 79 4.65 -0.45 8.62
N SER A 80 4.63 0.06 7.38
CA SER A 80 5.66 -0.27 6.39
C SER A 80 7.05 0.14 6.85
N LEU A 81 7.16 1.34 7.43
CA LEU A 81 8.41 1.85 7.98
C LEU A 81 8.89 0.99 9.15
N GLY A 82 7.99 0.68 10.08
CA GLY A 82 8.30 -0.16 11.24
C GLY A 82 8.77 -1.56 10.85
N VAL A 83 8.08 -2.20 9.93
CA VAL A 83 8.44 -3.54 9.41
C VAL A 83 9.82 -3.50 8.73
N THR A 84 10.08 -2.45 7.95
CA THR A 84 11.35 -2.29 7.26
C THR A 84 12.50 -2.13 8.25
N VAL A 85 12.33 -1.29 9.27
CA VAL A 85 13.36 -1.04 10.28
C VAL A 85 13.59 -2.28 11.15
N VAL A 86 12.52 -2.90 11.66
CA VAL A 86 12.62 -4.09 12.51
C VAL A 86 13.18 -5.28 11.74
N GLY A 87 12.77 -5.44 10.47
CA GLY A 87 13.24 -6.51 9.61
C GLY A 87 14.65 -6.32 9.06
N GLY A 88 15.27 -5.17 9.29
CA GLY A 88 16.61 -4.88 8.77
C GLY A 88 16.67 -4.76 7.26
N LEU A 89 15.52 -4.50 6.60
CA LEU A 89 15.46 -4.36 5.16
C LEU A 89 15.95 -2.98 4.71
N PRO A 90 16.65 -2.88 3.58
CA PRO A 90 16.98 -1.58 3.01
C PRO A 90 15.70 -0.81 2.63
N LEU A 91 15.60 0.45 3.03
CA LEU A 91 14.44 1.30 2.70
C LEU A 91 14.20 1.35 1.19
N ARG A 92 15.26 1.31 0.40
CA ARG A 92 15.18 1.34 -1.07
C ARG A 92 14.45 0.13 -1.67
N ARG A 93 14.41 -0.99 -0.93
CA ARG A 93 13.77 -2.23 -1.40
C ARG A 93 12.29 -2.33 -1.01
N ASN A 94 11.81 -1.38 -0.21
CA ASN A 94 10.40 -1.35 0.18
C ASN A 94 9.72 -0.11 -0.39
N PRO A 95 9.20 -0.17 -1.64
CA PRO A 95 8.54 0.97 -2.25
C PRO A 95 7.28 1.42 -1.51
N ALA A 96 6.67 0.55 -0.69
CA ALA A 96 5.49 0.92 0.09
C ALA A 96 5.77 2.09 1.05
N VAL A 97 6.98 2.18 1.61
CA VAL A 97 7.38 3.29 2.49
C VAL A 97 7.25 4.63 1.77
N PHE A 98 7.64 4.69 0.52
CA PHE A 98 7.57 5.93 -0.26
C PHE A 98 6.18 6.20 -0.80
N LEU A 99 5.53 5.17 -1.35
CA LEU A 99 4.24 5.30 -2.02
C LEU A 99 3.11 5.67 -1.05
N PHE A 100 3.01 4.99 0.08
CA PHE A 100 1.96 5.29 1.06
C PHE A 100 2.21 6.62 1.77
N GLY A 101 3.47 6.97 2.03
CA GLY A 101 3.82 8.28 2.55
C GLY A 101 3.41 9.41 1.61
N LEU A 102 3.68 9.24 0.33
CA LEU A 102 3.29 10.20 -0.69
C LEU A 102 1.78 10.31 -0.84
N ILE A 103 1.06 9.19 -0.81
CA ILE A 103 -0.40 9.17 -0.85
C ILE A 103 -0.98 9.95 0.34
N ALA A 104 -0.46 9.72 1.54
CA ALA A 104 -0.91 10.40 2.75
C ALA A 104 -0.67 11.90 2.65
N LEU A 105 0.52 12.31 2.22
CA LEU A 105 0.87 13.73 2.07
C LEU A 105 0.00 14.42 1.03
N LEU A 106 -0.15 13.82 -0.15
CA LEU A 106 -0.96 14.41 -1.22
C LEU A 106 -2.44 14.46 -0.84
N GLY A 107 -2.94 13.42 -0.17
CA GLY A 107 -4.31 13.39 0.30
C GLY A 107 -4.59 14.49 1.32
N ALA A 108 -3.72 14.66 2.31
CA ALA A 108 -3.85 15.72 3.31
C ALA A 108 -3.69 17.11 2.68
N ALA A 109 -2.69 17.29 1.81
CA ALA A 109 -2.45 18.57 1.13
C ALA A 109 -3.65 19.00 0.27
N SER A 110 -4.32 18.06 -0.39
CA SER A 110 -5.50 18.36 -1.21
C SER A 110 -6.65 18.94 -0.39
N GLN A 111 -6.73 18.64 0.91
CA GLN A 111 -7.78 19.14 1.78
C GLN A 111 -7.44 20.49 2.39
N THR A 112 -6.19 20.88 2.42
CA THR A 112 -5.72 22.17 2.97
C THR A 112 -5.52 23.23 1.90
N LEU A 113 -5.44 22.83 0.65
CA LEU A 113 -5.36 23.73 -0.50
C LEU A 113 -6.72 23.92 -1.13
#